data_f09fa9823c1c03050316ae5d7ee7454a
#
_entry.id   f09fa9823c1c03050316ae5d7ee7454a
#
_cell.length_a   1.000
_cell.length_b   1.000
_cell.length_c   1.000
_cell.angle_alpha   90.00
_cell.angle_beta   90.00
_cell.angle_gamma   90.00
#
_symmetry.space_group_name_H-M   'P 1'
#
loop_
_entity.id
_entity.type
_entity.pdbx_description
1 polymer ?
#
loop_
_entity_poly.entity_id
_entity_poly.type
_entity_poly.pdbx_seq_one_letter_code
_entity_poly.pdbx_strand_id
1 'polypeptide(L)'
;MPRHLAPAAAQIAFVVLASLFVYAFAGVSREAEARRVCSAPCFLHPDYMGADRRAPPFSLKDLHGATVTLDSLKGKVVILNFWSKTCGPCLEEMPDLAELTKIVRDRPDVAVLAVSVDDGPDDVKPTLQTVLRDPPPFDVLFDSDSSVVAGRYGTQLFPETWFIDKRGVIRARFDGAREWTNPLVVNYIDALRAGDYCDVTIDAKHLAGKAAAICEEMVGG
;
A
#
# COMPACT_ATOMS: atom_id res chain seq x y z
N MET A 1 -50.01 -18.93 -39.57
CA MET A 1 -48.71 -18.97 -38.83
C MET A 1 -48.69 -20.22 -37.96
N PRO A 2 -47.68 -21.06 -38.04
CA PRO A 2 -47.66 -22.29 -37.26
C PRO A 2 -47.56 -21.99 -35.77
N ARG A 3 -48.53 -22.48 -35.00
CA ARG A 3 -48.69 -22.29 -33.54
C ARG A 3 -47.46 -22.69 -32.69
N HIS A 4 -46.51 -23.42 -33.27
CA HIS A 4 -45.31 -23.95 -32.58
C HIS A 4 -44.12 -22.96 -32.58
N LEU A 5 -44.14 -21.90 -33.40
CA LEU A 5 -43.04 -20.92 -33.44
C LEU A 5 -43.16 -19.85 -32.36
N ALA A 6 -44.35 -19.56 -31.85
CA ALA A 6 -44.59 -18.56 -30.82
C ALA A 6 -43.92 -18.93 -29.46
N PRO A 7 -44.01 -20.18 -28.97
CA PRO A 7 -43.29 -20.54 -27.71
C PRO A 7 -41.78 -20.58 -27.85
N ALA A 8 -41.27 -20.97 -29.03
CA ALA A 8 -39.81 -20.97 -29.27
C ALA A 8 -39.25 -19.54 -29.33
N ALA A 9 -39.95 -18.62 -30.01
CA ALA A 9 -39.57 -17.19 -30.07
C ALA A 9 -39.57 -16.54 -28.67
N ALA A 10 -40.58 -16.86 -27.84
CA ALA A 10 -40.65 -16.37 -26.44
C ALA A 10 -39.52 -16.89 -25.58
N GLN A 11 -39.15 -18.16 -25.73
CA GLN A 11 -37.99 -18.76 -25.02
C GLN A 11 -36.67 -18.10 -25.43
N ILE A 12 -36.45 -17.90 -26.74
CA ILE A 12 -35.26 -17.21 -27.25
C ILE A 12 -35.19 -15.78 -26.70
N ALA A 13 -36.31 -15.04 -26.77
CA ALA A 13 -36.37 -13.68 -26.24
C ALA A 13 -36.06 -13.64 -24.73
N PHE A 14 -36.58 -14.58 -23.96
CA PHE A 14 -36.28 -14.68 -22.52
C PHE A 14 -34.79 -14.96 -22.26
N VAL A 15 -34.19 -15.89 -23.00
CA VAL A 15 -32.74 -16.19 -22.85
C VAL A 15 -31.89 -15.00 -23.21
N VAL A 16 -32.23 -14.27 -24.30
CA VAL A 16 -31.48 -13.07 -24.68
C VAL A 16 -31.61 -11.98 -23.64
N LEU A 17 -32.81 -11.71 -23.11
CA LEU A 17 -33.03 -10.71 -22.06
C LEU A 17 -32.30 -11.08 -20.75
N ALA A 18 -32.38 -12.37 -20.36
CA ALA A 18 -31.66 -12.84 -19.18
C ALA A 18 -30.14 -12.69 -19.36
N SER A 19 -29.61 -13.01 -20.54
CA SER A 19 -28.16 -12.85 -20.83
C SER A 19 -27.74 -11.40 -20.80
N LEU A 20 -28.53 -10.48 -21.36
CA LEU A 20 -28.29 -9.03 -21.31
C LEU A 20 -28.34 -8.50 -19.87
N PHE A 21 -29.29 -8.97 -19.07
CA PHE A 21 -29.38 -8.62 -17.65
C PHE A 21 -28.16 -9.08 -16.86
N VAL A 22 -27.73 -10.35 -17.05
CA VAL A 22 -26.53 -10.89 -16.39
C VAL A 22 -25.28 -10.12 -16.81
N TYR A 23 -25.16 -9.79 -18.09
CA TYR A 23 -24.06 -8.99 -18.60
C TYR A 23 -24.01 -7.58 -17.98
N ALA A 24 -25.16 -6.89 -17.95
CA ALA A 24 -25.29 -5.56 -17.36
C ALA A 24 -24.98 -5.61 -15.83
N PHE A 25 -25.55 -6.60 -15.13
CA PHE A 25 -25.30 -6.79 -13.71
C PHE A 25 -23.82 -7.07 -13.42
N ALA A 26 -23.16 -7.93 -14.21
CA ALA A 26 -21.74 -8.20 -14.08
C ALA A 26 -20.89 -6.94 -14.34
N GLY A 27 -21.30 -6.07 -15.28
CA GLY A 27 -20.65 -4.78 -15.53
C GLY A 27 -20.69 -3.86 -14.31
N VAL A 28 -21.90 -3.65 -13.76
CA VAL A 28 -22.12 -2.81 -12.58
C VAL A 28 -21.37 -3.37 -11.35
N SER A 29 -21.38 -4.69 -11.16
CA SER A 29 -20.67 -5.34 -10.05
C SER A 29 -19.15 -5.14 -10.14
N ARG A 30 -18.57 -5.26 -11.34
CA ARG A 30 -17.14 -5.03 -11.56
C ARG A 30 -16.74 -3.57 -11.30
N GLU A 31 -17.56 -2.62 -11.72
CA GLU A 31 -17.31 -1.21 -11.49
C GLU A 31 -17.39 -0.87 -9.99
N ALA A 32 -18.39 -1.38 -9.28
CA ALA A 32 -18.52 -1.21 -7.84
C ALA A 32 -17.31 -1.78 -7.09
N GLU A 33 -16.82 -2.95 -7.49
CA GLU A 33 -15.62 -3.56 -6.94
C GLU A 33 -14.37 -2.73 -7.23
N ALA A 34 -14.19 -2.26 -8.46
CA ALA A 34 -13.08 -1.39 -8.82
C ALA A 34 -13.10 -0.09 -7.99
N ARG A 35 -14.26 0.55 -7.81
CA ARG A 35 -14.42 1.74 -6.95
C ARG A 35 -14.04 1.42 -5.51
N ARG A 36 -14.47 0.29 -4.96
CA ARG A 36 -14.12 -0.15 -3.60
C ARG A 36 -12.61 -0.30 -3.42
N VAL A 37 -11.95 -1.01 -4.33
CA VAL A 37 -10.50 -1.31 -4.25
C VAL A 37 -9.66 -0.06 -4.52
N CYS A 38 -10.12 0.82 -5.42
CA CYS A 38 -9.40 2.03 -5.79
C CYS A 38 -9.65 3.21 -4.84
N SER A 39 -10.69 3.17 -3.99
CA SER A 39 -11.04 4.30 -3.12
C SER A 39 -9.86 4.76 -2.24
N ALA A 40 -9.22 3.85 -1.54
CA ALA A 40 -8.11 4.19 -0.65
C ALA A 40 -6.93 4.83 -1.41
N PRO A 41 -6.33 4.20 -2.44
CA PRO A 41 -5.21 4.83 -3.16
C PRO A 41 -5.61 6.10 -3.90
N CYS A 42 -6.84 6.21 -4.45
CA CYS A 42 -7.28 7.45 -5.09
C CYS A 42 -7.31 8.63 -4.12
N PHE A 43 -7.81 8.45 -2.90
CA PHE A 43 -7.87 9.52 -1.90
C PHE A 43 -6.56 9.74 -1.14
N LEU A 44 -5.74 8.71 -0.97
CA LEU A 44 -4.44 8.84 -0.30
C LEU A 44 -3.38 9.53 -1.17
N HIS A 45 -3.59 9.60 -2.48
CA HIS A 45 -2.67 10.23 -3.44
C HIS A 45 -1.21 9.80 -3.27
N PRO A 46 -0.87 8.49 -3.51
CA PRO A 46 0.52 8.08 -3.50
C PRO A 46 1.31 8.78 -4.60
N ASP A 47 2.57 9.12 -4.32
CA ASP A 47 3.47 9.75 -5.29
C ASP A 47 3.95 8.76 -6.37
N TYR A 48 3.90 7.48 -6.05
CA TYR A 48 4.07 6.37 -6.98
C TYR A 48 3.06 5.27 -6.64
N MET A 49 2.46 4.68 -7.67
CA MET A 49 1.67 3.47 -7.58
C MET A 49 1.91 2.62 -8.83
N GLY A 50 2.25 1.34 -8.64
CA GLY A 50 2.64 0.49 -9.76
C GLY A 50 2.22 -0.98 -9.63
N ALA A 51 2.37 -1.71 -10.74
CA ALA A 51 1.96 -3.09 -10.85
C ALA A 51 3.12 -4.09 -10.95
N ASP A 52 4.32 -3.64 -11.28
CA ASP A 52 5.43 -4.49 -11.74
C ASP A 52 6.79 -4.20 -11.08
N ARG A 53 6.98 -3.05 -10.43
CA ARG A 53 8.26 -2.73 -9.78
C ARG A 53 8.51 -3.64 -8.58
N ARG A 54 9.51 -4.50 -8.68
CA ARG A 54 9.97 -5.32 -7.57
C ARG A 54 10.70 -4.47 -6.53
N ALA A 55 10.38 -4.72 -5.26
CA ALA A 55 11.11 -4.10 -4.16
C ALA A 55 12.57 -4.58 -4.17
N PRO A 56 13.54 -3.65 -4.12
CA PRO A 56 14.96 -4.00 -4.01
C PRO A 56 15.22 -4.81 -2.74
N PRO A 57 16.04 -5.87 -2.81
CA PRO A 57 16.38 -6.66 -1.64
C PRO A 57 17.22 -5.85 -0.66
N PHE A 58 17.04 -6.11 0.63
CA PHE A 58 17.88 -5.57 1.70
C PHE A 58 18.25 -6.64 2.72
N SER A 59 19.30 -6.37 3.48
CA SER A 59 19.74 -7.16 4.63
C SER A 59 20.31 -6.18 5.65
N LEU A 60 19.53 -5.83 6.66
CA LEU A 60 19.84 -4.78 7.63
C LEU A 60 19.81 -5.33 9.06
N LYS A 61 20.48 -4.67 10.00
CA LYS A 61 20.42 -5.00 11.43
C LYS A 61 19.30 -4.23 12.11
N ASP A 62 18.64 -4.89 13.07
CA ASP A 62 17.66 -4.25 13.94
C ASP A 62 18.30 -3.67 15.22
N LEU A 63 17.46 -3.11 16.11
CA LEU A 63 17.85 -2.56 17.42
C LEU A 63 18.58 -3.56 18.31
N HIS A 64 18.45 -4.86 18.07
CA HIS A 64 19.00 -5.96 18.85
C HIS A 64 20.18 -6.64 18.16
N GLY A 65 20.54 -6.17 16.95
CA GLY A 65 21.61 -6.73 16.13
C GLY A 65 21.20 -7.96 15.31
N ALA A 66 19.91 -8.36 15.34
CA ALA A 66 19.40 -9.41 14.48
C ALA A 66 19.33 -8.93 13.02
N THR A 67 19.53 -9.84 12.06
CA THR A 67 19.47 -9.50 10.64
C THR A 67 18.05 -9.69 10.12
N VAL A 68 17.48 -8.61 9.58
CA VAL A 68 16.20 -8.62 8.87
C VAL A 68 16.45 -8.46 7.38
N THR A 69 15.84 -9.31 6.58
CA THR A 69 15.94 -9.28 5.11
C THR A 69 14.57 -9.15 4.49
N LEU A 70 14.48 -8.58 3.29
CA LEU A 70 13.20 -8.57 2.55
C LEU A 70 12.68 -9.98 2.30
N ASP A 71 13.59 -10.95 2.09
CA ASP A 71 13.24 -12.36 1.90
C ASP A 71 12.59 -13.00 3.14
N SER A 72 12.99 -12.59 4.35
CA SER A 72 12.37 -13.06 5.60
C SER A 72 10.93 -12.54 5.79
N LEU A 73 10.54 -11.56 4.99
CA LEU A 73 9.21 -10.93 5.00
C LEU A 73 8.30 -11.41 3.85
N LYS A 74 8.73 -12.43 3.08
CA LYS A 74 7.91 -13.01 2.02
C LYS A 74 6.54 -13.44 2.55
N GLY A 75 5.50 -13.13 1.77
CA GLY A 75 4.11 -13.44 2.16
C GLY A 75 3.48 -12.40 3.09
N LYS A 76 4.22 -11.36 3.46
CA LYS A 76 3.69 -10.22 4.23
C LYS A 76 3.51 -8.99 3.35
N VAL A 77 2.53 -8.16 3.69
CA VAL A 77 2.50 -6.75 3.27
C VAL A 77 3.51 -6.01 4.12
N VAL A 78 4.44 -5.30 3.49
CA VAL A 78 5.51 -4.58 4.18
C VAL A 78 5.28 -3.08 4.02
N ILE A 79 5.21 -2.37 5.14
CA ILE A 79 5.25 -0.91 5.22
C ILE A 79 6.68 -0.54 5.62
N LEU A 80 7.42 0.06 4.70
CA LEU A 80 8.84 0.37 4.85
C LEU A 80 9.00 1.89 4.87
N ASN A 81 9.23 2.45 6.05
CA ASN A 81 9.41 3.89 6.27
C ASN A 81 10.90 4.22 6.38
N PHE A 82 11.35 5.24 5.69
CA PHE A 82 12.73 5.73 5.71
C PHE A 82 12.81 7.05 6.47
N TRP A 83 13.74 7.13 7.43
CA TRP A 83 13.84 8.27 8.35
C TRP A 83 15.25 8.53 8.87
N SER A 84 15.45 9.65 9.55
CA SER A 84 16.63 9.93 10.36
C SER A 84 16.25 10.73 11.60
N LYS A 85 17.09 10.67 12.65
CA LYS A 85 16.88 11.39 13.92
C LYS A 85 16.90 12.92 13.78
N THR A 86 17.46 13.44 12.69
CA THR A 86 17.53 14.88 12.41
C THR A 86 16.40 15.38 11.51
N CYS A 87 15.56 14.48 11.01
CA CYS A 87 14.42 14.78 10.16
C CYS A 87 13.21 15.17 11.01
N GLY A 88 12.92 16.46 11.15
CA GLY A 88 11.76 16.97 11.93
C GLY A 88 10.44 16.33 11.55
N PRO A 89 10.02 16.36 10.26
CA PRO A 89 8.77 15.74 9.81
C PRO A 89 8.70 14.23 10.06
N CYS A 90 9.85 13.51 10.04
CA CYS A 90 9.89 12.10 10.39
C CYS A 90 9.52 11.87 11.86
N LEU A 91 10.05 12.72 12.75
CA LEU A 91 9.78 12.62 14.18
C LEU A 91 8.32 13.00 14.50
N GLU A 92 7.71 13.90 13.73
CA GLU A 92 6.31 14.27 13.85
C GLU A 92 5.36 13.14 13.47
N GLU A 93 5.66 12.35 12.41
CA GLU A 93 4.81 11.22 11.98
C GLU A 93 5.02 9.92 12.76
N MET A 94 6.15 9.77 13.46
CA MET A 94 6.55 8.52 14.11
C MET A 94 5.55 8.01 15.16
N PRO A 95 4.90 8.85 15.99
CA PRO A 95 3.83 8.42 16.87
C PRO A 95 2.63 7.81 16.12
N ASP A 96 2.31 8.36 14.96
CA ASP A 96 1.21 7.89 14.12
C ASP A 96 1.54 6.55 13.46
N LEU A 97 2.80 6.37 13.03
CA LEU A 97 3.31 5.09 12.55
C LEU A 97 3.28 4.01 13.66
N ALA A 98 3.59 4.41 14.90
CA ALA A 98 3.50 3.52 16.05
C ALA A 98 2.06 3.10 16.32
N GLU A 99 1.11 4.02 16.22
CA GLU A 99 -0.30 3.71 16.40
C GLU A 99 -0.85 2.84 15.26
N LEU A 100 -0.49 3.12 14.01
CA LEU A 100 -0.80 2.23 12.88
C LEU A 100 -0.31 0.80 13.17
N THR A 101 0.92 0.65 13.69
CA THR A 101 1.48 -0.66 14.01
C THR A 101 0.64 -1.40 15.05
N LYS A 102 0.12 -0.69 16.06
CA LYS A 102 -0.80 -1.26 17.05
C LYS A 102 -2.15 -1.66 16.43
N ILE A 103 -2.68 -0.83 15.52
CA ILE A 103 -3.93 -1.13 14.80
C ILE A 103 -3.80 -2.40 13.97
N VAL A 104 -2.64 -2.63 13.33
CA VAL A 104 -2.43 -3.80 12.47
C VAL A 104 -1.79 -5.00 13.16
N ARG A 105 -1.53 -4.95 14.47
CA ARG A 105 -0.83 -6.01 15.23
C ARG A 105 -1.47 -7.39 15.14
N ASP A 106 -2.80 -7.44 15.02
CA ASP A 106 -3.55 -8.70 14.90
C ASP A 106 -3.55 -9.25 13.46
N ARG A 107 -2.75 -8.66 12.58
CA ARG A 107 -2.53 -9.05 11.18
C ARG A 107 -1.13 -9.63 11.02
N PRO A 108 -0.91 -10.95 11.24
CA PRO A 108 0.44 -11.55 11.23
C PRO A 108 1.13 -11.49 9.87
N ASP A 109 0.36 -11.20 8.81
CA ASP A 109 0.81 -11.02 7.45
C ASP A 109 1.07 -9.55 7.07
N VAL A 110 1.23 -8.66 8.07
CA VAL A 110 1.68 -7.28 7.92
C VAL A 110 2.99 -7.09 8.71
N ALA A 111 3.92 -6.35 8.14
CA ALA A 111 5.15 -5.92 8.81
C ALA A 111 5.34 -4.41 8.63
N VAL A 112 5.61 -3.70 9.72
CA VAL A 112 5.95 -2.27 9.71
C VAL A 112 7.39 -2.15 10.13
N LEU A 113 8.21 -1.51 9.28
CA LEU A 113 9.64 -1.32 9.51
C LEU A 113 10.00 0.16 9.33
N ALA A 114 10.78 0.69 10.25
CA ALA A 114 11.37 2.02 10.17
C ALA A 114 12.88 1.89 9.98
N VAL A 115 13.38 2.21 8.78
CA VAL A 115 14.81 2.15 8.44
C VAL A 115 15.44 3.51 8.68
N SER A 116 16.36 3.57 9.62
CA SER A 116 17.17 4.75 9.91
C SER A 116 18.45 4.74 9.08
N VAL A 117 18.84 5.91 8.59
CA VAL A 117 20.16 6.14 7.97
C VAL A 117 21.20 6.66 8.98
N ASP A 118 20.85 6.69 10.27
CA ASP A 118 21.78 7.07 11.34
C ASP A 118 22.72 5.91 11.68
N ASP A 119 23.80 6.20 12.44
CA ASP A 119 24.93 5.28 12.65
C ASP A 119 24.56 3.98 13.38
N GLY A 120 23.49 3.97 14.18
CA GLY A 120 23.05 2.74 14.83
C GLY A 120 22.16 2.94 16.07
N PRO A 121 21.93 1.86 16.83
CA PRO A 121 20.98 1.86 17.94
C PRO A 121 21.23 2.93 19.00
N ASP A 122 22.48 3.14 19.40
CA ASP A 122 22.80 4.08 20.48
C ASP A 122 22.61 5.53 20.07
N ASP A 123 22.64 5.79 18.77
CA ASP A 123 22.44 7.10 18.18
C ASP A 123 20.95 7.50 18.11
N VAL A 124 20.06 6.52 17.90
CA VAL A 124 18.62 6.80 17.71
C VAL A 124 17.77 6.52 18.94
N LYS A 125 18.20 5.65 19.86
CA LYS A 125 17.43 5.29 21.07
C LYS A 125 16.96 6.49 21.89
N PRO A 126 17.80 7.52 22.18
CA PRO A 126 17.34 8.69 22.92
C PRO A 126 16.23 9.46 22.22
N THR A 127 16.33 9.57 20.89
CA THR A 127 15.31 10.23 20.06
C THR A 127 13.99 9.44 20.08
N LEU A 128 14.05 8.11 19.86
CA LEU A 128 12.87 7.25 19.92
C LEU A 128 12.19 7.30 21.29
N GLN A 129 12.95 7.28 22.39
CA GLN A 129 12.39 7.40 23.74
C GLN A 129 11.69 8.74 23.96
N THR A 130 12.23 9.82 23.41
CA THR A 130 11.63 11.17 23.52
C THR A 130 10.33 11.25 22.73
N VAL A 131 10.31 10.70 21.52
CA VAL A 131 9.19 10.83 20.59
C VAL A 131 8.07 9.85 20.91
N LEU A 132 8.39 8.58 21.17
CA LEU A 132 7.39 7.53 21.38
C LEU A 132 7.04 7.30 22.86
N ARG A 133 7.92 7.68 23.80
CA ARG A 133 7.84 7.42 25.26
C ARG A 133 7.92 5.95 25.65
N ASP A 134 7.36 5.06 24.81
CA ASP A 134 7.39 3.59 24.91
C ASP A 134 8.37 2.99 23.88
N PRO A 135 8.82 1.75 24.05
CA PRO A 135 9.56 1.04 23.01
C PRO A 135 8.76 1.04 21.68
N PRO A 136 9.45 1.23 20.53
CA PRO A 136 8.76 1.21 19.24
C PRO A 136 8.04 -0.13 19.03
N PRO A 137 6.75 -0.11 18.61
CA PRO A 137 6.00 -1.34 18.34
C PRO A 137 6.32 -1.95 16.98
N PHE A 138 7.17 -1.30 16.18
CA PHE A 138 7.65 -1.71 14.87
C PHE A 138 9.16 -2.01 14.90
N ASP A 139 9.63 -2.75 13.89
CA ASP A 139 11.07 -3.03 13.76
C ASP A 139 11.82 -1.78 13.29
N VAL A 140 12.86 -1.40 14.02
CA VAL A 140 13.78 -0.33 13.63
C VAL A 140 15.04 -0.95 13.07
N LEU A 141 15.35 -0.64 11.81
CA LEU A 141 16.52 -1.16 11.08
C LEU A 141 17.51 -0.03 10.79
N PHE A 142 18.76 -0.39 10.50
CA PHE A 142 19.84 0.56 10.26
C PHE A 142 20.50 0.36 8.90
N ASP A 143 20.62 1.44 8.15
CA ASP A 143 21.28 1.57 6.85
C ASP A 143 22.26 2.75 6.89
N SER A 144 23.27 2.68 7.78
CA SER A 144 24.17 3.79 8.09
C SER A 144 25.02 4.26 6.89
N ASP A 145 25.26 3.38 5.92
CA ASP A 145 25.94 3.72 4.67
C ASP A 145 24.97 4.18 3.54
N SER A 146 23.66 4.20 3.83
CA SER A 146 22.59 4.54 2.88
C SER A 146 22.59 3.70 1.59
N SER A 147 23.22 2.52 1.62
CA SER A 147 23.34 1.66 0.44
C SER A 147 22.01 1.07 0.00
N VAL A 148 21.07 0.91 0.92
CA VAL A 148 19.70 0.46 0.65
C VAL A 148 18.81 1.66 0.35
N VAL A 149 18.71 2.61 1.27
CA VAL A 149 17.77 3.74 1.19
C VAL A 149 18.06 4.60 -0.03
N ALA A 150 19.25 5.18 -0.13
CA ALA A 150 19.63 6.00 -1.28
C ALA A 150 20.06 5.14 -2.47
N GLY A 151 20.87 4.08 -2.22
CA GLY A 151 21.50 3.32 -3.29
C GLY A 151 20.54 2.41 -4.05
N ARG A 152 19.57 1.75 -3.38
CA ARG A 152 18.66 0.78 -4.02
C ARG A 152 17.26 1.32 -4.23
N TYR A 153 16.70 2.04 -3.25
CA TYR A 153 15.36 2.62 -3.34
C TYR A 153 15.37 3.98 -4.04
N GLY A 154 16.50 4.70 -4.01
CA GLY A 154 16.66 6.00 -4.65
C GLY A 154 16.11 7.16 -3.81
N THR A 155 15.81 6.92 -2.53
CA THR A 155 15.27 7.92 -1.60
C THR A 155 16.29 9.00 -1.31
N GLN A 156 15.92 10.26 -1.54
CA GLN A 156 16.77 11.43 -1.35
C GLN A 156 16.25 12.36 -0.24
N LEU A 157 14.97 12.29 0.06
CA LEU A 157 14.30 13.14 1.05
C LEU A 157 13.51 12.28 2.02
N PHE A 158 13.44 12.71 3.28
CA PHE A 158 12.75 12.00 4.35
C PHE A 158 11.56 12.84 4.89
N PRO A 159 10.52 12.16 5.41
CA PRO A 159 10.29 10.72 5.37
C PRO A 159 9.82 10.27 3.98
N GLU A 160 10.06 8.99 3.66
CA GLU A 160 9.51 8.34 2.49
C GLU A 160 9.03 6.94 2.89
N THR A 161 7.80 6.59 2.51
CA THR A 161 7.19 5.31 2.93
C THR A 161 6.74 4.50 1.73
N TRP A 162 7.16 3.25 1.70
CA TRP A 162 6.89 2.28 0.65
C TRP A 162 5.94 1.19 1.12
N PHE A 163 4.92 0.91 0.32
CA PHE A 163 4.00 -0.21 0.52
C PHE A 163 4.34 -1.32 -0.47
N ILE A 164 4.69 -2.49 0.07
CA ILE A 164 5.13 -3.65 -0.70
C ILE A 164 4.14 -4.78 -0.45
N ASP A 165 3.65 -5.42 -1.51
CA ASP A 165 2.70 -6.52 -1.40
C ASP A 165 3.38 -7.85 -1.02
N LYS A 166 2.56 -8.88 -0.74
CA LYS A 166 3.00 -10.23 -0.37
C LYS A 166 3.91 -10.92 -1.41
N ARG A 167 3.92 -10.42 -2.64
CA ARG A 167 4.76 -10.92 -3.74
C ARG A 167 6.06 -10.13 -3.90
N GLY A 168 6.28 -9.12 -3.05
CA GLY A 168 7.44 -8.24 -3.10
C GLY A 168 7.36 -7.18 -4.22
N VAL A 169 6.14 -6.80 -4.63
CA VAL A 169 5.91 -5.73 -5.60
C VAL A 169 5.58 -4.45 -4.86
N ILE A 170 6.23 -3.35 -5.23
CA ILE A 170 5.92 -2.02 -4.72
C ILE A 170 4.57 -1.59 -5.27
N ARG A 171 3.63 -1.30 -4.37
CA ARG A 171 2.27 -0.90 -4.72
C ARG A 171 2.05 0.59 -4.57
N ALA A 172 2.70 1.21 -3.59
CA ALA A 172 2.64 2.66 -3.41
C ALA A 172 3.93 3.18 -2.79
N ARG A 173 4.22 4.46 -3.04
CA ARG A 173 5.20 5.28 -2.34
C ARG A 173 4.55 6.59 -1.95
N PHE A 174 4.84 7.03 -0.75
CA PHE A 174 4.39 8.31 -0.21
C PHE A 174 5.60 9.13 0.19
N ASP A 175 5.74 10.30 -0.41
CA ASP A 175 6.80 11.26 -0.11
C ASP A 175 6.28 12.26 0.95
N GLY A 176 7.08 12.50 1.98
CA GLY A 176 6.76 13.38 3.10
C GLY A 176 5.86 12.75 4.17
N ALA A 177 5.74 13.45 5.31
CA ALA A 177 4.99 12.99 6.47
C ALA A 177 3.49 12.83 6.18
N ARG A 178 2.88 11.80 6.76
CA ARG A 178 1.48 11.43 6.56
C ARG A 178 0.79 11.06 7.89
N GLU A 179 -0.54 11.16 7.89
CA GLU A 179 -1.39 10.62 8.96
C GLU A 179 -1.63 9.13 8.72
N TRP A 180 -0.79 8.29 9.33
CA TRP A 180 -0.83 6.84 9.11
C TRP A 180 -2.03 6.16 9.78
N THR A 181 -2.68 6.81 10.76
CA THR A 181 -3.90 6.34 11.41
C THR A 181 -5.17 6.57 10.61
N ASN A 182 -5.09 7.27 9.47
CA ASN A 182 -6.22 7.46 8.58
C ASN A 182 -6.84 6.10 8.20
N PRO A 183 -8.18 5.91 8.36
CA PRO A 183 -8.84 4.65 8.01
C PRO A 183 -8.60 4.16 6.59
N LEU A 184 -8.35 5.06 5.64
CA LEU A 184 -8.02 4.70 4.26
C LEU A 184 -6.69 3.96 4.16
N VAL A 185 -5.71 4.26 5.03
CA VAL A 185 -4.43 3.52 5.09
C VAL A 185 -4.68 2.09 5.51
N VAL A 186 -5.48 1.88 6.56
CA VAL A 186 -5.85 0.54 7.05
C VAL A 186 -6.61 -0.24 5.97
N ASN A 187 -7.57 0.40 5.30
CA ASN A 187 -8.32 -0.20 4.19
C ASN A 187 -7.37 -0.60 3.03
N TYR A 188 -6.39 0.24 2.73
CA TYR A 188 -5.40 -0.05 1.70
C TYR A 188 -4.52 -1.24 2.07
N ILE A 189 -4.05 -1.31 3.32
CA ILE A 189 -3.31 -2.46 3.84
C ILE A 189 -4.15 -3.74 3.72
N ASP A 190 -5.42 -3.70 4.11
CA ASP A 190 -6.32 -4.85 4.04
C ASP A 190 -6.61 -5.29 2.59
N ALA A 191 -6.73 -4.37 1.65
CA ALA A 191 -6.82 -4.67 0.23
C ALA A 191 -5.54 -5.37 -0.28
N LEU A 192 -4.36 -4.86 0.07
CA LEU A 192 -3.07 -5.49 -0.29
C LEU A 192 -2.95 -6.91 0.31
N ARG A 193 -3.43 -7.12 1.53
CA ARG A 193 -3.47 -8.43 2.19
C ARG A 193 -4.37 -9.41 1.48
N ALA A 194 -5.54 -8.95 1.02
CA ALA A 194 -6.49 -9.75 0.23
C ALA A 194 -5.96 -10.06 -1.18
N GLY A 195 -4.96 -9.31 -1.65
CA GLY A 195 -4.48 -9.40 -3.02
C GLY A 195 -5.33 -8.60 -4.02
N ASP A 196 -6.14 -7.68 -3.50
CA ASP A 196 -6.96 -6.78 -4.30
C ASP A 196 -6.11 -5.56 -4.69
N TYR A 197 -5.93 -5.37 -5.98
CA TYR A 197 -5.11 -4.28 -6.51
C TYR A 197 -5.94 -3.37 -7.40
N CYS A 198 -5.83 -2.07 -7.14
CA CYS A 198 -6.39 -1.06 -8.04
C CYS A 198 -5.61 -1.10 -9.38
N ASP A 199 -6.35 -1.20 -10.49
CA ASP A 199 -5.77 -1.18 -11.85
C ASP A 199 -5.48 0.26 -12.28
N VAL A 200 -4.70 0.97 -11.45
CA VAL A 200 -4.19 2.31 -11.68
C VAL A 200 -2.68 2.29 -11.47
N THR A 201 -1.97 2.99 -12.32
CA THR A 201 -0.56 3.30 -12.12
C THR A 201 -0.40 4.82 -12.03
N ILE A 202 0.43 5.26 -11.08
CA ILE A 202 0.77 6.66 -10.86
C ILE A 202 2.28 6.78 -10.93
N ASP A 203 2.77 7.66 -11.78
CA ASP A 203 4.19 7.99 -11.87
C ASP A 203 4.34 9.48 -12.20
N ALA A 204 5.12 10.19 -11.39
CA ALA A 204 5.37 11.62 -11.54
C ALA A 204 4.10 12.46 -11.84
N LYS A 205 2.97 12.15 -11.20
CA LYS A 205 1.63 12.76 -11.37
C LYS A 205 0.88 12.34 -12.64
N HIS A 206 1.38 11.38 -13.40
CA HIS A 206 0.64 10.79 -14.50
C HIS A 206 -0.19 9.60 -14.01
N LEU A 207 -1.50 9.68 -14.26
CA LEU A 207 -2.46 8.64 -13.94
C LEU A 207 -2.70 7.78 -15.19
N ALA A 208 -2.57 6.47 -15.08
CA ALA A 208 -2.83 5.54 -16.17
C ALA A 208 -3.47 4.24 -15.66
N GLY A 209 -4.01 3.42 -16.56
CA GLY A 209 -4.67 2.16 -16.20
C GLY A 209 -6.19 2.22 -16.38
N LYS A 210 -6.86 1.06 -16.28
CA LYS A 210 -8.29 0.95 -16.56
C LYS A 210 -9.16 1.67 -15.54
N ALA A 211 -8.68 1.84 -14.31
CA ALA A 211 -9.40 2.53 -13.25
C ALA A 211 -8.97 4.00 -13.09
N ALA A 212 -8.13 4.56 -13.98
CA ALA A 212 -7.71 5.95 -13.93
C ALA A 212 -8.92 6.92 -13.91
N ALA A 213 -9.88 6.69 -14.82
CA ALA A 213 -11.11 7.51 -14.87
C ALA A 213 -11.94 7.42 -13.57
N ILE A 214 -11.90 6.29 -12.87
CA ILE A 214 -12.57 6.12 -11.57
C ILE A 214 -11.93 7.05 -10.52
N CYS A 215 -10.60 7.09 -10.45
CA CYS A 215 -9.90 8.00 -9.53
C CYS A 215 -10.18 9.47 -9.88
N GLU A 216 -10.15 9.84 -11.16
CA GLU A 216 -10.47 11.21 -11.61
C GLU A 216 -11.87 11.62 -11.19
N GLU A 217 -12.87 10.75 -11.37
CA GLU A 217 -14.26 11.01 -10.98
C GLU A 217 -14.42 11.10 -9.45
N MET A 218 -13.72 10.25 -8.68
CA MET A 218 -13.83 10.22 -7.21
C MET A 218 -13.19 11.42 -6.52
N VAL A 219 -12.11 11.97 -7.11
CA VAL A 219 -11.29 13.02 -6.49
C VAL A 219 -11.53 14.38 -7.13
N GLY A 220 -12.02 14.42 -8.36
CA GLY A 220 -12.25 15.65 -9.13
C GLY A 220 -13.65 16.27 -8.94
N GLY A 221 -14.48 15.74 -8.03
CA GLY A 221 -15.85 16.21 -7.74
C GLY A 221 -15.91 17.29 -6.66
#